data_b122ebc58bc5473dee4a5999c8380322
#
_entry.id   b122ebc58bc5473dee4a5999c8380322
#
_cell.length_a   1.000
_cell.length_b   1.000
_cell.length_c   1.000
_cell.angle_alpha   90.00
_cell.angle_beta   90.00
_cell.angle_gamma   90.00
#
_symmetry.space_group_name_H-M   'P 1'
#
loop_
_entity.id
_entity.type
_entity.pdbx_description
1 polymer ?
#
loop_
_entity_poly.entity_id
_entity_poly.type
_entity_poly.pdbx_seq_one_letter_code
_entity_poly.pdbx_strand_id
1 'polypeptide(L)'
;MSDELAVQQVLAHYVRAHDRRDGAAMGALFTPEARVTIFYNHNPDGQPELIGELAGREAIAQATTHLMKPHPPRGWSHNATDGLLIDIDGDRATVDAQFMVFTILGDAKPASGWPAGARGAMGTITPIESGYYTQKLVRVNGQWLIESLQVRHNLPFAF
;
A
#
# COMPACT_ATOMS: atom_id res chain seq x y z
N MET A 1 -23.25 -8.03 -1.77
CA MET A 1 -22.19 -7.04 -2.01
C MET A 1 -21.99 -6.96 -3.51
N SER A 2 -21.93 -5.76 -4.09
CA SER A 2 -21.60 -5.60 -5.52
C SER A 2 -20.16 -6.00 -5.79
N ASP A 3 -19.87 -6.41 -7.03
CA ASP A 3 -18.49 -6.72 -7.43
C ASP A 3 -17.58 -5.52 -7.31
N GLU A 4 -18.07 -4.34 -7.67
CA GLU A 4 -17.31 -3.09 -7.53
C GLU A 4 -16.86 -2.84 -6.08
N LEU A 5 -17.78 -3.00 -5.12
CA LEU A 5 -17.44 -2.87 -3.70
C LEU A 5 -16.50 -3.98 -3.24
N ALA A 6 -16.66 -5.21 -3.71
CA ALA A 6 -15.76 -6.31 -3.37
C ALA A 6 -14.34 -6.07 -3.88
N VAL A 7 -14.22 -5.59 -5.12
CA VAL A 7 -12.93 -5.20 -5.72
C VAL A 7 -12.29 -4.03 -4.97
N GLN A 8 -13.07 -3.01 -4.63
CA GLN A 8 -12.58 -1.87 -3.83
C GLN A 8 -12.05 -2.32 -2.45
N GLN A 9 -12.71 -3.29 -1.82
CA GLN A 9 -12.26 -3.83 -0.54
C GLN A 9 -10.91 -4.56 -0.64
N VAL A 10 -10.58 -5.18 -1.78
CA VAL A 10 -9.24 -5.77 -1.97
C VAL A 10 -8.16 -4.71 -1.86
N LEU A 11 -8.33 -3.54 -2.49
CA LEU A 11 -7.40 -2.43 -2.34
C LEU A 11 -7.31 -1.94 -0.89
N ALA A 12 -8.45 -1.83 -0.20
CA ALA A 12 -8.46 -1.42 1.20
C ALA A 12 -7.71 -2.42 2.11
N HIS A 13 -7.89 -3.72 1.86
CA HIS A 13 -7.14 -4.76 2.59
C HIS A 13 -5.64 -4.72 2.26
N TYR A 14 -5.29 -4.47 1.00
CA TYR A 14 -3.91 -4.32 0.55
C TYR A 14 -3.17 -3.22 1.33
N VAL A 15 -3.71 -2.00 1.35
CA VAL A 15 -3.05 -0.89 2.06
C VAL A 15 -2.98 -1.12 3.56
N ARG A 16 -3.98 -1.75 4.16
CA ARG A 16 -3.96 -2.09 5.60
C ARG A 16 -2.95 -3.16 5.94
N ALA A 17 -2.80 -4.19 5.11
CA ALA A 17 -1.76 -5.21 5.28
C ALA A 17 -0.36 -4.60 5.13
N HIS A 18 -0.20 -3.70 4.16
CA HIS A 18 1.03 -2.92 3.96
C HIS A 18 1.37 -2.09 5.20
N ASP A 19 0.43 -1.29 5.70
CA ASP A 19 0.62 -0.42 6.88
C ASP A 19 0.98 -1.23 8.13
N ARG A 20 0.39 -2.42 8.30
CA ARG A 20 0.64 -3.31 9.44
C ARG A 20 1.89 -4.16 9.30
N ARG A 21 2.54 -4.18 8.14
CA ARG A 21 3.64 -5.10 7.84
C ARG A 21 3.21 -6.57 7.96
N ASP A 22 1.95 -6.84 7.64
CA ASP A 22 1.32 -8.15 7.77
C ASP A 22 1.46 -8.93 6.47
N GLY A 23 2.55 -9.70 6.37
CA GLY A 23 2.83 -10.52 5.18
C GLY A 23 1.80 -11.62 4.94
N ALA A 24 1.25 -12.22 5.99
CA ALA A 24 0.22 -13.25 5.85
C ALA A 24 -1.07 -12.68 5.26
N ALA A 25 -1.55 -11.56 5.80
CA ALA A 25 -2.71 -10.85 5.26
C ALA A 25 -2.45 -10.35 3.84
N MET A 26 -1.25 -9.85 3.55
CA MET A 26 -0.85 -9.42 2.22
C MET A 26 -0.89 -10.58 1.22
N GLY A 27 -0.23 -11.68 1.51
CA GLY A 27 -0.17 -12.85 0.65
C GLY A 27 -1.56 -13.41 0.30
N ALA A 28 -2.49 -13.39 1.26
CA ALA A 28 -3.86 -13.87 1.06
C ALA A 28 -4.66 -13.09 0.00
N LEU A 29 -4.23 -11.89 -0.36
CA LEU A 29 -4.87 -11.05 -1.38
C LEU A 29 -4.44 -11.39 -2.80
N PHE A 30 -3.38 -12.17 -2.98
CA PHE A 30 -2.76 -12.42 -4.28
C PHE A 30 -2.99 -13.85 -4.77
N THR A 31 -3.00 -14.03 -6.09
CA THR A 31 -2.92 -15.36 -6.68
C THR A 31 -1.55 -15.99 -6.42
N PRO A 32 -1.40 -17.33 -6.46
CA PRO A 32 -0.10 -17.98 -6.19
C PRO A 32 1.05 -17.47 -7.04
N GLU A 33 0.79 -17.12 -8.31
CA GLU A 33 1.79 -16.70 -9.29
C GLU A 33 1.79 -15.19 -9.56
N ALA A 34 1.17 -14.41 -8.67
CA ALA A 34 1.03 -12.96 -8.83
C ALA A 34 2.39 -12.26 -8.97
N ARG A 35 2.36 -11.10 -9.62
CA ARG A 35 3.54 -10.26 -9.80
C ARG A 35 3.29 -8.85 -9.28
N VAL A 36 4.30 -8.30 -8.61
CA VAL A 36 4.36 -6.89 -8.24
C VAL A 36 5.55 -6.27 -8.95
N THR A 37 5.31 -5.19 -9.69
CA THR A 37 6.36 -4.38 -10.31
C THR A 37 6.33 -2.98 -9.73
N ILE A 38 7.51 -2.43 -9.46
CA ILE A 38 7.66 -1.13 -8.79
C ILE A 38 8.47 -0.22 -9.71
N PHE A 39 7.92 0.96 -10.01
CA PHE A 39 8.50 1.92 -10.93
C PHE A 39 8.66 3.29 -10.27
N TYR A 40 9.64 4.05 -10.75
CA TYR A 40 9.72 5.49 -10.61
C TYR A 40 9.34 6.15 -11.96
N ASN A 41 8.42 7.12 -11.91
CA ASN A 41 7.77 7.67 -13.12
C ASN A 41 8.47 8.85 -13.77
N HIS A 42 9.30 9.60 -13.04
CA HIS A 42 9.75 10.93 -13.46
C HIS A 42 11.24 11.00 -13.79
N ASN A 43 11.76 9.98 -14.47
CA ASN A 43 13.10 10.04 -15.04
C ASN A 43 13.22 11.17 -16.07
N PRO A 44 14.38 11.84 -16.15
CA PRO A 44 14.60 12.91 -17.12
C PRO A 44 14.44 12.51 -18.59
N ASP A 45 14.63 11.24 -18.94
CA ASP A 45 14.41 10.68 -20.27
C ASP A 45 12.93 10.38 -20.59
N GLY A 46 12.03 10.59 -19.63
CA GLY A 46 10.59 10.33 -19.75
C GLY A 46 10.19 8.86 -19.70
N GLN A 47 11.13 7.95 -19.44
CA GLN A 47 10.85 6.52 -19.32
C GLN A 47 10.69 6.13 -17.85
N PRO A 48 9.69 5.28 -17.49
CA PRO A 48 9.59 4.72 -16.15
C PRO A 48 10.84 3.87 -15.84
N GLU A 49 11.40 4.04 -14.66
CA GLU A 49 12.49 3.20 -14.16
C GLU A 49 11.93 2.04 -13.36
N LEU A 50 12.23 0.80 -13.76
CA LEU A 50 11.92 -0.37 -12.96
C LEU A 50 12.90 -0.43 -11.78
N ILE A 51 12.38 -0.32 -10.56
CA ILE A 51 13.18 -0.31 -9.32
C ILE A 51 13.03 -1.58 -8.50
N GLY A 52 12.04 -2.42 -8.79
CA GLY A 52 11.86 -3.70 -8.11
C GLY A 52 10.79 -4.58 -8.74
N GLU A 53 10.94 -5.88 -8.53
CA GLU A 53 9.96 -6.88 -8.93
C GLU A 53 9.87 -7.98 -7.88
N LEU A 54 8.65 -8.42 -7.57
CA LEU A 54 8.36 -9.56 -6.73
C LEU A 54 7.52 -10.57 -7.53
N ALA A 55 7.94 -11.81 -7.55
CA ALA A 55 7.26 -12.88 -8.27
C ALA A 55 6.76 -13.94 -7.29
N GLY A 56 5.44 -14.14 -7.29
CA GLY A 56 4.74 -15.11 -6.46
C GLY A 56 4.27 -14.56 -5.11
N ARG A 57 3.16 -15.11 -4.67
CA ARG A 57 2.51 -14.77 -3.39
C ARG A 57 3.47 -14.82 -2.19
N GLU A 58 4.32 -15.85 -2.13
CA GLU A 58 5.25 -16.02 -1.03
C GLU A 58 6.31 -14.92 -0.99
N ALA A 59 6.87 -14.54 -2.14
CA ALA A 59 7.83 -13.46 -2.21
C ALA A 59 7.20 -12.12 -1.79
N ILE A 60 5.94 -11.87 -2.19
CA ILE A 60 5.18 -10.68 -1.81
C ILE A 60 4.94 -10.64 -0.29
N ALA A 61 4.52 -11.77 0.30
CA ALA A 61 4.33 -11.89 1.75
C ALA A 61 5.64 -11.66 2.52
N GLN A 62 6.73 -12.28 2.09
CA GLN A 62 8.04 -12.13 2.73
C GLN A 62 8.57 -10.70 2.63
N ALA A 63 8.42 -10.05 1.47
CA ALA A 63 8.81 -8.66 1.30
C ALA A 63 8.05 -7.73 2.25
N THR A 64 6.75 -7.94 2.43
CA THR A 64 5.93 -7.14 3.34
C THR A 64 6.38 -7.27 4.79
N THR A 65 6.74 -8.48 5.23
CA THR A 65 7.16 -8.71 6.61
C THR A 65 8.61 -8.29 6.88
N HIS A 66 9.52 -8.54 5.94
CA HIS A 66 10.96 -8.49 6.22
C HIS A 66 11.72 -7.39 5.50
N LEU A 67 11.24 -6.89 4.35
CA LEU A 67 11.95 -5.84 3.60
C LEU A 67 11.46 -4.44 3.91
N MET A 68 10.24 -4.31 4.43
CA MET A 68 9.71 -3.02 4.83
C MET A 68 10.27 -2.61 6.19
N LYS A 69 10.66 -1.34 6.31
CA LYS A 69 11.15 -0.79 7.57
C LYS A 69 10.06 -0.91 8.65
N PRO A 70 10.37 -1.48 9.82
CA PRO A 70 9.43 -1.53 10.93
C PRO A 70 9.10 -0.13 11.45
N HIS A 71 7.92 0.02 12.04
CA HIS A 71 7.53 1.28 12.68
C HIS A 71 8.39 1.54 13.92
N PRO A 72 8.86 2.78 14.12
CA PRO A 72 9.53 3.14 15.36
C PRO A 72 8.54 3.18 16.53
N PRO A 73 9.02 3.21 17.78
CA PRO A 73 8.15 3.43 18.94
C PRO A 73 7.28 4.69 18.73
N ARG A 74 5.98 4.59 19.01
CA ARG A 74 4.97 5.62 18.79
C ARG A 74 4.81 6.03 17.31
N GLY A 75 5.39 5.25 16.39
CA GLY A 75 5.33 5.49 14.95
C GLY A 75 4.31 4.63 14.23
N TRP A 76 3.83 5.15 13.12
CA TRP A 76 2.94 4.45 12.19
C TRP A 76 3.09 5.02 10.78
N SER A 77 2.55 4.33 9.79
CA SER A 77 2.37 4.89 8.46
C SER A 77 0.99 4.54 7.92
N HIS A 78 0.46 5.42 7.08
CA HIS A 78 -0.76 5.18 6.32
C HIS A 78 -0.52 5.34 4.84
N ASN A 79 -1.01 4.39 4.06
CA ASN A 79 -1.26 4.55 2.63
C ASN A 79 -2.71 5.00 2.46
N ALA A 80 -2.93 6.28 2.20
CA ALA A 80 -4.23 6.79 1.82
C ALA A 80 -4.42 6.62 0.32
N THR A 81 -5.56 6.08 -0.11
CA THR A 81 -5.89 5.89 -1.53
C THR A 81 -7.14 6.68 -1.89
N ASP A 82 -7.13 7.27 -3.07
CA ASP A 82 -8.25 8.01 -3.65
C ASP A 82 -8.28 7.88 -5.17
N GLY A 83 -9.21 8.60 -5.81
CA GLY A 83 -9.29 8.69 -7.27
C GLY A 83 -9.42 7.33 -7.94
N LEU A 84 -10.17 6.41 -7.36
CA LEU A 84 -10.31 5.04 -7.86
C LEU A 84 -11.06 5.02 -9.20
N LEU A 85 -10.46 4.35 -10.17
CA LEU A 85 -11.09 3.97 -11.44
C LEU A 85 -11.15 2.44 -11.45
N ILE A 86 -12.37 1.90 -11.48
CA ILE A 86 -12.63 0.46 -11.44
C ILE A 86 -13.32 0.05 -12.72
N ASP A 87 -12.77 -0.93 -13.41
CA ASP A 87 -13.36 -1.57 -14.58
C ASP A 87 -13.51 -3.07 -14.31
N ILE A 88 -14.71 -3.62 -14.57
CA ILE A 88 -15.02 -5.02 -14.32
C ILE A 88 -15.57 -5.65 -15.61
N ASP A 89 -14.95 -6.74 -16.02
CA ASP A 89 -15.37 -7.56 -17.15
C ASP A 89 -15.45 -9.02 -16.71
N GLY A 90 -16.65 -9.48 -16.36
CA GLY A 90 -16.89 -10.85 -15.88
C GLY A 90 -16.10 -11.16 -14.61
N ASP A 91 -15.19 -12.12 -14.69
CA ASP A 91 -14.33 -12.54 -13.58
C ASP A 91 -12.98 -11.83 -13.54
N ARG A 92 -12.84 -10.72 -14.25
CA ARG A 92 -11.64 -9.87 -14.26
C ARG A 92 -11.99 -8.45 -13.89
N ALA A 93 -11.06 -7.80 -13.21
CA ALA A 93 -11.18 -6.39 -12.86
C ALA A 93 -9.84 -5.68 -12.94
N THR A 94 -9.92 -4.38 -13.20
CA THR A 94 -8.76 -3.48 -13.09
C THR A 94 -9.12 -2.36 -12.14
N VAL A 95 -8.21 -2.04 -11.22
CA VAL A 95 -8.31 -0.90 -10.32
C VAL A 95 -7.10 -0.01 -10.56
N ASP A 96 -7.33 1.25 -10.89
CA ASP A 96 -6.33 2.30 -10.88
C ASP A 96 -6.66 3.26 -9.75
N ALA A 97 -5.69 3.56 -8.89
CA ALA A 97 -5.88 4.40 -7.72
C ALA A 97 -4.66 5.29 -7.50
N GLN A 98 -4.89 6.46 -6.95
CA GLN A 98 -3.82 7.30 -6.42
C GLN A 98 -3.51 6.90 -4.99
N PHE A 99 -2.27 7.05 -4.56
CA PHE A 99 -1.92 6.88 -3.16
C PHE A 99 -1.02 8.01 -2.65
N MET A 100 -1.12 8.24 -1.36
CA MET A 100 -0.19 9.05 -0.59
C MET A 100 0.20 8.31 0.69
N VAL A 101 1.48 8.31 1.02
CA VAL A 101 1.98 7.70 2.25
C VAL A 101 2.30 8.79 3.26
N PHE A 102 1.78 8.61 4.46
CA PHE A 102 2.04 9.49 5.61
C PHE A 102 2.82 8.73 6.67
N THR A 103 3.85 9.36 7.21
CA THR A 103 4.51 8.92 8.44
C THR A 103 3.87 9.66 9.63
N ILE A 104 3.55 8.90 10.66
CA ILE A 104 2.94 9.40 11.89
C ILE A 104 3.93 9.11 13.01
N LEU A 105 4.23 10.13 13.83
CA LEU A 105 5.09 10.01 15.00
C LEU A 105 4.44 10.72 16.19
N GLY A 106 4.04 9.94 17.18
CA GLY A 106 3.51 10.46 18.43
C GLY A 106 4.61 10.97 19.35
N ASP A 107 4.31 12.06 20.07
CA ASP A 107 5.21 12.57 21.10
C ASP A 107 5.25 11.60 22.30
N ALA A 108 6.40 11.56 22.98
CA ALA A 108 6.49 10.86 24.26
C ALA A 108 5.75 11.66 25.33
N LYS A 109 4.81 11.02 26.03
CA LYS A 109 4.13 11.64 27.15
C LYS A 109 5.15 11.89 28.29
N PRO A 110 5.33 13.14 28.74
CA PRO A 110 6.22 13.42 29.88
C PRO A 110 5.79 12.67 31.15
N ALA A 111 6.73 12.29 32.01
CA ALA A 111 6.42 11.59 33.27
C ALA A 111 5.49 12.42 34.17
N SER A 112 5.58 13.75 34.11
CA SER A 112 4.71 14.70 34.81
C SER A 112 3.35 14.93 34.15
N GLY A 113 3.06 14.23 33.04
CA GLY A 113 1.86 14.45 32.21
C GLY A 113 2.07 15.55 31.17
N TRP A 114 1.02 15.77 30.36
CA TRP A 114 1.03 16.85 29.37
C TRP A 114 1.00 18.22 30.06
N PRO A 115 1.63 19.26 29.45
CA PRO A 115 1.56 20.62 29.99
C PRO A 115 0.11 21.09 30.16
N ALA A 116 -0.10 21.97 31.11
CA ALA A 116 -1.41 22.59 31.32
C ALA A 116 -1.90 23.29 30.03
N GLY A 117 -3.13 23.01 29.62
CA GLY A 117 -3.71 23.55 28.38
C GLY A 117 -3.40 22.72 27.11
N ALA A 118 -2.58 21.69 27.17
CA ALA A 118 -2.37 20.78 26.04
C ALA A 118 -3.68 20.06 25.71
N ARG A 119 -4.05 20.03 24.41
CA ARG A 119 -5.29 19.42 23.93
C ARG A 119 -5.08 18.81 22.55
N GLY A 120 -5.80 17.72 22.25
CA GLY A 120 -5.79 17.06 20.97
C GLY A 120 -4.64 16.05 20.81
N ALA A 121 -4.33 15.69 19.56
CA ALA A 121 -3.27 14.74 19.24
C ALA A 121 -1.89 15.40 19.42
N MET A 122 -0.99 14.66 20.06
CA MET A 122 0.39 15.12 20.31
C MET A 122 1.34 14.33 19.40
N GLY A 123 1.92 15.00 18.44
CA GLY A 123 2.81 14.43 17.44
C GLY A 123 2.71 15.09 16.08
N THR A 124 3.26 14.43 15.07
CA THR A 124 3.34 14.93 13.70
C THR A 124 2.85 13.90 12.69
N ILE A 125 2.26 14.38 11.61
CA ILE A 125 1.93 13.61 10.42
C ILE A 125 2.65 14.26 9.25
N THR A 126 3.49 13.49 8.54
CA THR A 126 4.30 14.00 7.43
C THR A 126 4.02 13.18 6.17
N PRO A 127 3.61 13.81 5.06
CA PRO A 127 3.54 13.12 3.78
C PRO A 127 4.97 12.85 3.29
N ILE A 128 5.24 11.62 2.84
CA ILE A 128 6.58 11.18 2.44
C ILE A 128 6.67 10.58 1.05
N GLU A 129 5.55 10.17 0.48
CA GLU A 129 5.51 9.49 -0.82
C GLU A 129 4.16 9.67 -1.47
N SER A 130 4.13 9.65 -2.79
CA SER A 130 2.89 9.56 -3.57
C SER A 130 3.10 8.75 -4.85
N GLY A 131 2.01 8.28 -5.43
CA GLY A 131 2.08 7.53 -6.67
C GLY A 131 0.73 6.93 -7.07
N TYR A 132 0.82 5.83 -7.80
CA TYR A 132 -0.34 5.14 -8.36
C TYR A 132 -0.20 3.64 -8.15
N TYR A 133 -1.34 3.01 -7.86
CA TYR A 133 -1.51 1.56 -7.91
C TYR A 133 -2.33 1.20 -9.14
N THR A 134 -1.88 0.24 -9.93
CA THR A 134 -2.72 -0.44 -10.92
C THR A 134 -2.77 -1.92 -10.56
N GLN A 135 -3.94 -2.36 -10.10
CA GLN A 135 -4.19 -3.77 -9.76
C GLN A 135 -5.01 -4.42 -10.87
N LYS A 136 -4.57 -5.60 -11.32
CA LYS A 136 -5.38 -6.51 -12.11
C LYS A 136 -5.82 -7.66 -11.22
N LEU A 137 -7.12 -7.91 -11.18
CA LEU A 137 -7.73 -8.90 -10.32
C LEU A 137 -8.43 -9.98 -11.15
N VAL A 138 -8.51 -11.14 -10.57
CA VAL A 138 -9.28 -12.28 -11.10
C VAL A 138 -10.14 -12.86 -9.98
N ARG A 139 -11.37 -13.28 -10.34
CA ARG A 139 -12.25 -13.97 -9.39
C ARG A 139 -11.97 -15.46 -9.42
N VAL A 140 -11.60 -16.02 -8.28
CA VAL A 140 -11.30 -17.43 -8.08
C VAL A 140 -12.19 -17.95 -6.97
N ASN A 141 -13.05 -18.93 -7.26
CA ASN A 141 -14.01 -19.49 -6.29
C ASN A 141 -14.83 -18.41 -5.55
N GLY A 142 -15.29 -17.40 -6.29
CA GLY A 142 -16.10 -16.31 -5.75
C GLY A 142 -15.31 -15.23 -5.00
N GLN A 143 -13.99 -15.33 -4.91
CA GLN A 143 -13.12 -14.36 -4.24
C GLN A 143 -12.27 -13.61 -5.26
N TRP A 144 -12.21 -12.28 -5.15
CA TRP A 144 -11.32 -11.44 -5.95
C TRP A 144 -9.90 -11.49 -5.39
N LEU A 145 -8.93 -11.85 -6.24
CA LEU A 145 -7.50 -11.91 -5.91
C LEU A 145 -6.70 -11.07 -6.90
N ILE A 146 -5.63 -10.45 -6.42
CA ILE A 146 -4.71 -9.67 -7.25
C ILE A 146 -3.82 -10.63 -8.05
N GLU A 147 -3.88 -10.55 -9.36
CA GLU A 147 -3.04 -11.28 -10.30
C GLU A 147 -1.74 -10.51 -10.61
N SER A 148 -1.85 -9.17 -10.70
CA SER A 148 -0.70 -8.29 -10.85
C SER A 148 -0.96 -6.93 -10.21
N LEU A 149 0.11 -6.33 -9.73
CA LEU A 149 0.13 -4.99 -9.19
C LEU A 149 1.31 -4.22 -9.76
N GLN A 150 1.04 -3.04 -10.32
CA GLN A 150 2.07 -2.04 -10.58
C GLN A 150 2.00 -0.96 -9.50
N VAL A 151 3.14 -0.67 -8.88
CA VAL A 151 3.32 0.48 -8.00
C VAL A 151 4.19 1.49 -8.74
N ARG A 152 3.66 2.68 -8.97
CA ARG A 152 4.37 3.75 -9.69
C ARG A 152 4.58 4.91 -8.73
N HIS A 153 5.83 5.13 -8.34
CA HIS A 153 6.22 6.18 -7.42
C HIS A 153 6.47 7.51 -8.14
N ASN A 154 6.07 8.61 -7.52
CA ASN A 154 6.37 9.96 -7.98
C ASN A 154 7.70 10.50 -7.45
N LEU A 155 8.25 9.90 -6.41
CA LEU A 155 9.58 10.20 -5.88
C LEU A 155 10.55 9.05 -6.17
N PRO A 156 11.84 9.34 -6.43
CA PRO A 156 12.85 8.31 -6.58
C PRO A 156 13.10 7.57 -5.26
N PHE A 157 13.46 6.30 -5.37
CA PHE A 157 13.77 5.45 -4.22
C PHE A 157 15.28 5.30 -4.03
N ALA A 158 15.74 5.42 -2.79
CA ALA A 158 17.06 4.98 -2.36
C ALA A 158 16.93 3.69 -1.54
N PHE A 159 17.77 2.72 -1.84
CA PHE A 159 17.86 1.45 -1.14
C PHE A 159 19.10 1.38 -0.26
#